data_976ebedd6abc985ebd97332df434d637
#
_entry.id   976ebedd6abc985ebd97332df434d637
#
_cell.length_a   1.000
_cell.length_b   1.000
_cell.length_c   1.000
_cell.angle_alpha   90.00
_cell.angle_beta   90.00
_cell.angle_gamma   90.00
#
_symmetry.space_group_name_H-M   'P 1'
#
loop_
_entity.id
_entity.type
_entity.pdbx_description
1 polymer ?
#
loop_
_entity_poly.entity_id
_entity_poly.type
_entity_poly.pdbx_seq_one_letter_code
_entity_poly.pdbx_strand_id
1 'polypeptide(L)'
;MIPKHIAFTSSFPVEVIFAAGHIPVDLNNVFITNDSSAKVQNAELKGFPRTFCSWIKGNYIAALSTNPDLIIGIVEGDCSNSNSLLDIFTEDHFPVYRFSFPADKNYEDLDKEITRLEDYFGVSRKETLQAKQRLDKIRRKLIILDEWTWKERLVSGLENHYWLVNSSDFMGNPDRYESELDA
;
A
#
# COMPACT_ATOMS: atom_id res chain seq x y z
N MET A 1 -9.36 10.64 -17.90
CA MET A 1 -8.06 9.93 -17.80
C MET A 1 -8.39 8.48 -17.46
N ILE A 2 -7.68 7.49 -18.01
CA ILE A 2 -7.88 6.07 -17.65
C ILE A 2 -7.19 5.85 -16.30
N PRO A 3 -7.89 5.30 -15.27
CA PRO A 3 -7.26 4.98 -14.00
C PRO A 3 -6.11 3.99 -14.17
N LYS A 4 -4.99 4.24 -13.52
CA LYS A 4 -3.82 3.36 -13.47
C LYS A 4 -3.79 2.59 -12.16
N HIS A 5 -3.23 1.39 -12.15
CA HIS A 5 -2.96 0.62 -10.94
C HIS A 5 -1.57 0.99 -10.41
N ILE A 6 -1.56 1.62 -9.25
CA ILE A 6 -0.33 2.07 -8.58
C ILE A 6 -0.08 1.15 -7.38
N ALA A 7 0.85 0.22 -7.56
CA ALA A 7 1.21 -0.71 -6.48
C ALA A 7 2.17 -0.06 -5.48
N PHE A 8 2.19 -0.57 -4.25
CA PHE A 8 3.14 -0.14 -3.24
C PHE A 8 3.58 -1.30 -2.34
N THR A 9 4.79 -1.18 -1.79
CA THR A 9 5.43 -2.23 -0.98
C THR A 9 5.30 -2.01 0.52
N SER A 10 4.99 -0.78 0.94
CA SER A 10 4.81 -0.39 2.35
C SER A 10 3.92 0.83 2.43
N SER A 11 3.36 1.13 3.61
CA SER A 11 2.43 2.24 3.79
C SER A 11 3.04 3.58 3.39
N PHE A 12 2.29 4.36 2.63
CA PHE A 12 2.64 5.71 2.19
C PHE A 12 1.36 6.56 2.04
N PRO A 13 1.45 7.87 1.68
CA PRO A 13 0.26 8.71 1.52
C PRO A 13 -0.58 8.31 0.29
N VAL A 14 -1.44 7.29 0.42
CA VAL A 14 -2.33 6.81 -0.66
C VAL A 14 -3.33 7.87 -1.13
N GLU A 15 -3.54 8.90 -0.32
CA GLU A 15 -4.36 10.06 -0.64
C GLU A 15 -3.98 10.71 -1.97
N VAL A 16 -2.68 10.76 -2.28
CA VAL A 16 -2.17 11.33 -3.53
C VAL A 16 -2.63 10.50 -4.72
N ILE A 17 -2.65 9.17 -4.58
CA ILE A 17 -3.09 8.25 -5.65
C ILE A 17 -4.59 8.40 -5.92
N PHE A 18 -5.40 8.46 -4.87
CA PHE A 18 -6.83 8.70 -4.99
C PHE A 18 -7.14 10.10 -5.56
N ALA A 19 -6.40 11.13 -5.12
CA ALA A 19 -6.54 12.48 -5.66
C ALA A 19 -6.23 12.54 -7.16
N ALA A 20 -5.27 11.75 -7.64
CA ALA A 20 -4.93 11.61 -9.05
C ALA A 20 -5.95 10.78 -9.87
N GLY A 21 -6.97 10.22 -9.22
CA GLY A 21 -7.96 9.35 -9.87
C GLY A 21 -7.40 7.98 -10.26
N HIS A 22 -6.37 7.51 -9.57
CA HIS A 22 -5.75 6.20 -9.77
C HIS A 22 -6.17 5.21 -8.69
N ILE A 23 -5.82 3.95 -8.87
CA ILE A 23 -6.19 2.82 -8.02
C ILE A 23 -4.94 2.35 -7.26
N PRO A 24 -4.83 2.57 -5.94
CA PRO A 24 -3.75 2.00 -5.16
C PRO A 24 -3.93 0.49 -5.01
N VAL A 25 -2.82 -0.25 -4.97
CA VAL A 25 -2.78 -1.71 -4.79
C VAL A 25 -1.69 -2.05 -3.78
N ASP A 26 -2.07 -2.49 -2.60
CA ASP A 26 -1.12 -2.96 -1.60
C ASP A 26 -0.59 -4.36 -1.96
N LEU A 27 0.68 -4.45 -2.35
CA LEU A 27 1.30 -5.72 -2.70
C LEU A 27 1.32 -6.70 -1.51
N ASN A 28 1.33 -6.20 -0.27
CA ASN A 28 1.27 -7.05 0.90
C ASN A 28 -0.10 -7.75 0.99
N ASN A 29 -1.19 -7.04 0.72
CA ASN A 29 -2.53 -7.62 0.69
C ASN A 29 -2.66 -8.66 -0.43
N VAL A 30 -2.13 -8.37 -1.62
CA VAL A 30 -2.08 -9.33 -2.73
C VAL A 30 -1.23 -10.55 -2.36
N PHE A 31 -0.12 -10.36 -1.65
CA PHE A 31 0.74 -11.45 -1.21
C PHE A 31 0.03 -12.39 -0.24
N ILE A 32 -0.60 -11.85 0.82
CA ILE A 32 -1.22 -12.68 1.87
C ILE A 32 -2.54 -13.33 1.42
N THR A 33 -3.18 -12.79 0.38
CA THR A 33 -4.41 -13.35 -0.17
C THR A 33 -4.07 -14.55 -1.06
N ASN A 34 -4.73 -15.69 -0.83
CA ASN A 34 -4.57 -16.92 -1.60
C ASN A 34 -3.13 -17.44 -1.70
N ASP A 35 -2.86 -18.56 -1.13
CA ASP A 35 -1.63 -19.35 -1.23
C ASP A 35 -0.31 -18.54 -1.19
N SER A 36 -0.10 -17.83 -0.09
CA SER A 36 1.15 -17.08 0.15
C SER A 36 2.40 -17.98 0.10
N SER A 37 2.26 -19.25 0.49
CA SER A 37 3.37 -20.23 0.44
C SER A 37 3.80 -20.52 -1.00
N ALA A 38 2.86 -20.70 -1.93
CA ALA A 38 3.20 -20.90 -3.35
C ALA A 38 3.85 -19.65 -3.95
N LYS A 39 3.43 -18.44 -3.56
CA LYS A 39 4.09 -17.21 -4.01
C LYS A 39 5.56 -17.16 -3.57
N VAL A 40 5.85 -17.51 -2.32
CA VAL A 40 7.23 -17.60 -1.82
C VAL A 40 8.06 -18.62 -2.60
N GLN A 41 7.52 -19.82 -2.82
CA GLN A 41 8.19 -20.87 -3.61
C GLN A 41 8.43 -20.43 -5.07
N ASN A 42 7.47 -19.78 -5.68
CA ASN A 42 7.61 -19.27 -7.05
C ASN A 42 8.71 -18.20 -7.17
N ALA A 43 8.89 -17.35 -6.17
CA ALA A 43 10.02 -16.41 -6.13
C ALA A 43 11.35 -17.15 -6.02
N GLU A 44 11.43 -18.22 -5.21
CA GLU A 44 12.64 -19.05 -5.10
C GLU A 44 12.98 -19.73 -6.42
N LEU A 45 11.97 -20.23 -7.15
CA LEU A 45 12.16 -20.79 -8.49
C LEU A 45 12.65 -19.76 -9.51
N LYS A 46 12.38 -18.47 -9.28
CA LYS A 46 12.89 -17.34 -10.09
C LYS A 46 14.27 -16.84 -9.65
N GLY A 47 14.89 -17.47 -8.64
CA GLY A 47 16.26 -17.18 -8.23
C GLY A 47 16.41 -16.46 -6.89
N PHE A 48 15.33 -16.16 -6.18
CA PHE A 48 15.44 -15.59 -4.83
C PHE A 48 16.06 -16.62 -3.87
N PRO A 49 17.05 -16.24 -3.06
CA PRO A 49 17.61 -17.13 -2.05
C PRO A 49 16.54 -17.56 -1.02
N ARG A 50 16.61 -18.81 -0.55
CA ARG A 50 15.67 -19.31 0.49
C ARG A 50 15.74 -18.51 1.79
N THR A 51 16.91 -17.99 2.12
CA THR A 51 17.16 -17.16 3.31
C THR A 51 16.65 -15.74 3.17
N PHE A 52 16.19 -15.34 1.98
CA PHE A 52 15.66 -14.00 1.76
C PHE A 52 14.25 -13.85 2.38
N CYS A 53 13.88 -12.62 2.76
CA CYS A 53 12.62 -12.33 3.42
C CYS A 53 11.41 -12.81 2.62
N SER A 54 10.50 -13.54 3.25
CA SER A 54 9.29 -14.06 2.59
C SER A 54 8.34 -12.95 2.12
N TRP A 55 8.28 -11.81 2.81
CA TRP A 55 7.50 -10.65 2.39
C TRP A 55 8.00 -10.09 1.05
N ILE A 56 9.31 -9.97 0.91
CA ILE A 56 9.94 -9.48 -0.32
C ILE A 56 9.66 -10.43 -1.48
N LYS A 57 9.82 -11.74 -1.25
CA LYS A 57 9.48 -12.78 -2.24
C LYS A 57 8.02 -12.72 -2.65
N GLY A 58 7.14 -12.59 -1.67
CA GLY A 58 5.70 -12.48 -1.88
C GLY A 58 5.31 -11.23 -2.66
N ASN A 59 5.85 -10.07 -2.29
CA ASN A 59 5.60 -8.80 -2.98
C ASN A 59 6.10 -8.83 -4.43
N TYR A 60 7.24 -9.49 -4.69
CA TYR A 60 7.72 -9.68 -6.06
C TYR A 60 6.72 -10.46 -6.93
N ILE A 61 6.23 -11.58 -6.43
CA ILE A 61 5.25 -12.39 -7.16
C ILE A 61 3.89 -11.66 -7.26
N ALA A 62 3.50 -10.92 -6.23
CA ALA A 62 2.31 -10.08 -6.25
C ALA A 62 2.40 -9.03 -7.38
N ALA A 63 3.54 -8.36 -7.52
CA ALA A 63 3.76 -7.39 -8.59
C ALA A 63 3.70 -8.03 -9.98
N LEU A 64 4.32 -9.21 -10.16
CA LEU A 64 4.24 -9.96 -11.43
C LEU A 64 2.80 -10.34 -11.79
N SER A 65 1.98 -10.69 -10.79
CA SER A 65 0.60 -11.14 -11.02
C SER A 65 -0.37 -9.97 -11.27
N THR A 66 -0.12 -8.81 -10.67
CA THR A 66 -0.96 -7.61 -10.82
C THR A 66 -0.55 -6.75 -12.00
N ASN A 67 0.72 -6.84 -12.43
CA ASN A 67 1.32 -6.07 -13.51
C ASN A 67 0.95 -4.57 -13.43
N PRO A 68 1.34 -3.87 -12.35
CA PRO A 68 0.93 -2.49 -12.12
C PRO A 68 1.59 -1.52 -13.08
N ASP A 69 0.96 -0.36 -13.30
CA ASP A 69 1.51 0.72 -14.12
C ASP A 69 2.69 1.44 -13.47
N LEU A 70 2.78 1.36 -12.13
CA LEU A 70 3.86 1.94 -11.33
C LEU A 70 3.95 1.20 -10.00
N ILE A 71 5.17 1.03 -9.48
CA ILE A 71 5.42 0.53 -8.13
C ILE A 71 6.05 1.64 -7.30
N ILE A 72 5.42 1.98 -6.18
CA ILE A 72 5.97 2.91 -5.19
C ILE A 72 6.61 2.09 -4.07
N GLY A 73 7.87 2.33 -3.80
CA GLY A 73 8.58 1.68 -2.71
C GLY A 73 9.22 2.67 -1.75
N ILE A 74 9.29 2.29 -0.49
CA ILE A 74 9.87 3.11 0.57
C ILE A 74 11.37 2.81 0.66
N VAL A 75 12.20 3.84 0.44
CA VAL A 75 13.68 3.70 0.47
C VAL A 75 14.28 4.11 1.80
N GLU A 76 13.64 5.04 2.52
CA GLU A 76 14.01 5.43 3.88
C GLU A 76 12.78 5.27 4.77
N GLY A 77 12.96 4.70 5.95
CA GLY A 77 11.85 4.35 6.85
C GLY A 77 11.35 2.91 6.71
N ASP A 78 11.93 2.12 5.80
CA ASP A 78 11.69 0.69 5.64
C ASP A 78 13.03 -0.09 5.68
N CYS A 79 12.99 -1.41 5.61
CA CYS A 79 14.18 -2.26 5.70
C CYS A 79 15.01 -2.25 4.41
N SER A 80 16.29 -2.66 4.51
CA SER A 80 17.19 -2.74 3.35
C SER A 80 16.72 -3.72 2.27
N ASN A 81 15.94 -4.74 2.63
CA ASN A 81 15.40 -5.69 1.66
C ASN A 81 14.35 -5.03 0.75
N SER A 82 13.62 -4.02 1.23
CA SER A 82 12.70 -3.24 0.40
C SER A 82 13.44 -2.47 -0.68
N ASN A 83 14.60 -1.88 -0.35
CA ASN A 83 15.46 -1.24 -1.35
C ASN A 83 15.95 -2.23 -2.41
N SER A 84 16.42 -3.42 -1.97
CA SER A 84 16.86 -4.46 -2.91
C SER A 84 15.72 -4.93 -3.82
N LEU A 85 14.50 -4.99 -3.31
CA LEU A 85 13.33 -5.33 -4.14
C LEU A 85 13.07 -4.27 -5.22
N LEU A 86 13.24 -2.98 -4.89
CA LEU A 86 13.06 -1.90 -5.87
C LEU A 86 14.13 -1.92 -6.97
N ASP A 87 15.35 -2.35 -6.64
CA ASP A 87 16.42 -2.56 -7.62
C ASP A 87 16.04 -3.71 -8.57
N ILE A 88 15.54 -4.83 -8.02
CA ILE A 88 15.06 -5.97 -8.83
C ILE A 88 13.89 -5.54 -9.73
N PHE A 89 12.90 -4.80 -9.22
CA PHE A 89 11.81 -4.30 -10.05
C PHE A 89 12.31 -3.39 -11.19
N THR A 90 13.33 -2.58 -10.91
CA THR A 90 13.93 -1.70 -11.93
C THR A 90 14.63 -2.52 -13.01
N GLU A 91 15.37 -3.57 -12.64
CA GLU A 91 16.01 -4.50 -13.58
C GLU A 91 14.99 -5.28 -14.42
N ASP A 92 13.87 -5.66 -13.81
CA ASP A 92 12.73 -6.30 -14.48
C ASP A 92 11.85 -5.32 -15.29
N HIS A 93 12.30 -4.08 -15.45
CA HIS A 93 11.64 -3.02 -16.23
C HIS A 93 10.27 -2.56 -15.73
N PHE A 94 9.96 -2.77 -14.45
CA PHE A 94 8.81 -2.10 -13.85
C PHE A 94 9.12 -0.61 -13.67
N PRO A 95 8.16 0.29 -13.94
CA PRO A 95 8.25 1.66 -13.50
C PRO A 95 8.27 1.72 -11.97
N VAL A 96 9.28 2.38 -11.39
CA VAL A 96 9.47 2.47 -9.93
C VAL A 96 9.55 3.93 -9.50
N TYR A 97 8.79 4.29 -8.46
CA TYR A 97 8.93 5.54 -7.75
C TYR A 97 9.45 5.26 -6.34
N ARG A 98 10.52 5.96 -5.93
CA ARG A 98 11.16 5.82 -4.63
C ARG A 98 10.70 6.94 -3.71
N PHE A 99 10.02 6.58 -2.63
CA PHE A 99 9.52 7.51 -1.61
C PHE A 99 10.33 7.35 -0.31
N SER A 100 10.60 8.46 0.40
CA SER A 100 11.35 8.45 1.65
C SER A 100 10.51 8.98 2.81
N PHE A 101 10.59 8.28 3.95
CA PHE A 101 10.22 8.85 5.23
C PHE A 101 11.50 9.28 5.93
N PRO A 102 11.70 10.59 6.21
CA PRO A 102 12.92 11.08 6.84
C PRO A 102 13.20 10.40 8.17
N ALA A 103 14.41 9.84 8.33
CA ALA A 103 14.79 9.05 9.52
C ALA A 103 14.79 9.89 10.81
N ASP A 104 15.07 11.18 10.71
CA ASP A 104 15.05 12.14 11.82
C ASP A 104 13.63 12.62 12.16
N LYS A 105 12.60 12.13 11.44
CA LYS A 105 11.18 12.54 11.56
C LYS A 105 10.95 14.02 11.33
N ASN A 106 11.77 14.65 10.48
CA ASN A 106 11.63 16.04 10.12
C ASN A 106 10.37 16.25 9.26
N TYR A 107 9.45 17.06 9.76
CA TYR A 107 8.19 17.35 9.05
C TYR A 107 8.39 18.16 7.77
N GLU A 108 9.38 19.06 7.70
CA GLU A 108 9.67 19.84 6.49
C GLU A 108 10.16 18.95 5.36
N ASP A 109 11.02 17.98 5.67
CA ASP A 109 11.52 17.05 4.67
C ASP A 109 10.44 16.03 4.23
N LEU A 110 9.60 15.59 5.15
CA LEU A 110 8.42 14.78 4.79
C LEU A 110 7.45 15.56 3.89
N ASP A 111 7.24 16.86 4.18
CA ASP A 111 6.37 17.71 3.36
C ASP A 111 6.91 17.88 1.94
N LYS A 112 8.25 18.01 1.79
CA LYS A 112 8.91 18.02 0.47
C LYS A 112 8.70 16.70 -0.28
N GLU A 113 8.83 15.55 0.39
CA GLU A 113 8.59 14.25 -0.22
C GLU A 113 7.13 14.08 -0.67
N ILE A 114 6.17 14.53 0.14
CA ILE A 114 4.76 14.54 -0.26
C ILE A 114 4.54 15.47 -1.45
N THR A 115 5.13 16.67 -1.43
CA THR A 115 5.05 17.63 -2.54
C THR A 115 5.63 17.03 -3.82
N ARG A 116 6.79 16.36 -3.74
CA ARG A 116 7.41 15.66 -4.88
C ARG A 116 6.51 14.57 -5.46
N LEU A 117 5.80 13.86 -4.58
CA LEU A 117 4.82 12.83 -5.00
C LEU A 117 3.59 13.48 -5.65
N GLU A 118 3.08 14.58 -5.10
CA GLU A 118 1.98 15.37 -5.67
C GLU A 118 2.33 15.90 -7.06
N ASP A 119 3.51 16.46 -7.21
CA ASP A 119 4.03 16.97 -8.51
C ASP A 119 4.14 15.83 -9.54
N TYR A 120 4.63 14.65 -9.12
CA TYR A 120 4.76 13.50 -10.00
C TYR A 120 3.40 13.03 -10.55
N PHE A 121 2.34 13.09 -9.75
CA PHE A 121 0.99 12.73 -10.16
C PHE A 121 0.17 13.90 -10.71
N GLY A 122 0.70 15.12 -10.68
CA GLY A 122 0.04 16.31 -11.20
C GLY A 122 -1.18 16.72 -10.37
N VAL A 123 -1.16 16.48 -9.05
CA VAL A 123 -2.23 16.85 -8.13
C VAL A 123 -1.77 17.95 -7.17
N SER A 124 -2.72 18.77 -6.74
CA SER A 124 -2.45 19.82 -5.77
C SER A 124 -2.58 19.31 -4.34
N ARG A 125 -1.90 19.97 -3.39
CA ARG A 125 -2.07 19.71 -1.95
C ARG A 125 -3.54 19.79 -1.52
N LYS A 126 -4.33 20.67 -2.12
CA LYS A 126 -5.75 20.80 -1.82
C LYS A 126 -6.53 19.52 -2.18
N GLU A 127 -6.25 18.93 -3.33
CA GLU A 127 -6.88 17.68 -3.78
C GLU A 127 -6.46 16.51 -2.89
N THR A 128 -5.17 16.41 -2.54
CA THR A 128 -4.67 15.43 -1.57
C THR A 128 -5.38 15.54 -0.22
N LEU A 129 -5.54 16.76 0.31
CA LEU A 129 -6.25 16.98 1.58
C LEU A 129 -7.74 16.66 1.49
N GLN A 130 -8.38 16.87 0.35
CA GLN A 130 -9.78 16.47 0.13
C GLN A 130 -9.91 14.94 0.13
N ALA A 131 -9.00 14.24 -0.56
CA ALA A 131 -8.94 12.78 -0.50
C ALA A 131 -8.72 12.30 0.94
N LYS A 132 -7.78 12.90 1.66
CA LYS A 132 -7.54 12.59 3.09
C LYS A 132 -8.80 12.76 3.93
N GLN A 133 -9.51 13.88 3.80
CA GLN A 133 -10.76 14.11 4.54
C GLN A 133 -11.82 13.06 4.23
N ARG A 134 -11.88 12.56 2.99
CA ARG A 134 -12.78 11.47 2.59
C ARG A 134 -12.37 10.14 3.26
N LEU A 135 -11.09 9.78 3.19
CA LEU A 135 -10.58 8.53 3.77
C LEU A 135 -10.61 8.54 5.31
N ASP A 136 -10.39 9.68 5.94
CA ASP A 136 -10.46 9.82 7.40
C ASP A 136 -11.88 9.56 7.96
N LYS A 137 -12.93 9.73 7.16
CA LYS A 137 -14.30 9.33 7.57
C LYS A 137 -14.38 7.80 7.71
N ILE A 138 -13.78 7.06 6.78
CA ILE A 138 -13.74 5.60 6.83
C ILE A 138 -12.83 5.14 7.98
N ARG A 139 -11.66 5.75 8.15
CA ARG A 139 -10.74 5.43 9.26
C ARG A 139 -11.39 5.60 10.63
N ARG A 140 -12.26 6.60 10.81
CA ARG A 140 -13.03 6.75 12.07
C ARG A 140 -13.99 5.58 12.32
N LYS A 141 -14.62 5.04 11.28
CA LYS A 141 -15.46 3.84 11.41
C LYS A 141 -14.64 2.61 11.80
N LEU A 142 -13.42 2.48 11.24
CA LEU A 142 -12.51 1.40 11.58
C LEU A 142 -12.04 1.47 13.04
N ILE A 143 -11.83 2.67 13.59
CA ILE A 143 -11.53 2.84 15.02
C ILE A 143 -12.70 2.32 15.89
N ILE A 144 -13.93 2.60 15.50
CA ILE A 144 -15.12 2.10 16.21
C ILE A 144 -15.22 0.57 16.09
N LEU A 145 -14.99 0.02 14.91
CA LEU A 145 -14.96 -1.43 14.67
C LEU A 145 -13.90 -2.12 15.55
N ASP A 146 -12.69 -1.52 15.64
CA ASP A 146 -11.63 -2.04 16.50
C ASP A 146 -12.04 -2.00 17.98
N GLU A 147 -12.66 -0.92 18.44
CA GLU A 147 -13.20 -0.84 19.80
C GLU A 147 -14.26 -1.91 20.05
N TRP A 148 -15.16 -2.17 19.12
CA TRP A 148 -16.16 -3.23 19.22
C TRP A 148 -15.53 -4.63 19.30
N THR A 149 -14.34 -4.82 18.78
CA THR A 149 -13.63 -6.10 18.86
C THR A 149 -13.10 -6.37 20.27
N TRP A 150 -12.34 -5.44 20.84
CA TRP A 150 -11.66 -5.69 22.10
C TRP A 150 -12.41 -5.22 23.35
N LYS A 151 -13.24 -4.19 23.25
CA LYS A 151 -14.07 -3.70 24.37
C LYS A 151 -15.41 -4.43 24.45
N GLU A 152 -16.17 -4.37 23.37
CA GLU A 152 -17.57 -4.80 23.35
C GLU A 152 -17.74 -6.26 22.93
N ARG A 153 -16.74 -6.84 22.28
CA ARG A 153 -16.75 -8.23 21.73
C ARG A 153 -17.91 -8.49 20.77
N LEU A 154 -18.30 -7.47 20.01
CA LEU A 154 -19.37 -7.53 19.01
C LEU A 154 -18.84 -7.93 17.63
N VAL A 155 -17.54 -7.72 17.38
CA VAL A 155 -16.86 -8.03 16.12
C VAL A 155 -15.80 -9.08 16.39
N SER A 156 -15.68 -10.08 15.52
CA SER A 156 -14.65 -11.10 15.63
C SER A 156 -13.27 -10.54 15.27
N GLY A 157 -12.19 -11.12 15.83
CA GLY A 157 -10.83 -10.74 15.48
C GLY A 157 -10.51 -10.95 14.00
N LEU A 158 -11.17 -11.90 13.32
CA LEU A 158 -11.01 -12.13 11.88
C LEU A 158 -11.61 -10.99 11.06
N GLU A 159 -12.83 -10.56 11.39
CA GLU A 159 -13.48 -9.41 10.72
C GLU A 159 -12.71 -8.13 10.94
N ASN A 160 -12.28 -7.85 12.17
CA ASN A 160 -11.44 -6.71 12.49
C ASN A 160 -10.15 -6.72 11.65
N HIS A 161 -9.44 -7.85 11.65
CA HIS A 161 -8.22 -7.99 10.86
C HIS A 161 -8.46 -7.77 9.37
N TYR A 162 -9.53 -8.36 8.83
CA TYR A 162 -9.89 -8.19 7.41
C TYR A 162 -10.07 -6.72 7.03
N TRP A 163 -10.87 -5.98 7.80
CA TRP A 163 -11.11 -4.58 7.52
C TRP A 163 -9.89 -3.69 7.74
N LEU A 164 -9.15 -3.88 8.83
CA LEU A 164 -7.98 -3.05 9.12
C LEU A 164 -6.85 -3.26 8.10
N VAL A 165 -6.56 -4.49 7.70
CA VAL A 165 -5.51 -4.77 6.72
C VAL A 165 -5.85 -4.16 5.36
N ASN A 166 -7.10 -4.31 4.90
CA ASN A 166 -7.53 -3.75 3.62
C ASN A 166 -7.73 -2.22 3.64
N SER A 167 -7.55 -1.55 4.77
CA SER A 167 -7.61 -0.08 4.85
C SER A 167 -6.36 0.60 4.29
N SER A 168 -5.30 -0.12 3.98
CA SER A 168 -4.08 0.43 3.40
C SER A 168 -4.30 0.98 1.99
N ASP A 169 -5.15 0.31 1.20
CA ASP A 169 -5.52 0.72 -0.16
C ASP A 169 -7.04 0.86 -0.36
N PHE A 170 -7.85 0.61 0.68
CA PHE A 170 -9.32 0.61 0.63
C PHE A 170 -9.85 -0.29 -0.50
N MET A 171 -9.20 -1.42 -0.75
CA MET A 171 -9.49 -2.34 -1.87
C MET A 171 -9.56 -1.62 -3.23
N GLY A 172 -8.82 -0.52 -3.40
CA GLY A 172 -8.81 0.33 -4.59
C GLY A 172 -10.10 1.15 -4.81
N ASN A 173 -11.11 1.01 -3.96
CA ASN A 173 -12.39 1.73 -4.09
C ASN A 173 -12.99 2.09 -2.72
N PRO A 174 -12.72 3.30 -2.20
CA PRO A 174 -13.16 3.73 -0.88
C PRO A 174 -14.69 3.76 -0.70
N ASP A 175 -15.45 4.03 -1.76
CA ASP A 175 -16.91 4.10 -1.66
C ASP A 175 -17.53 2.71 -1.51
N ARG A 176 -17.03 1.75 -2.29
CA ARG A 176 -17.39 0.36 -2.13
C ARG A 176 -16.96 -0.20 -0.78
N TYR A 177 -15.71 0.07 -0.38
CA TYR A 177 -15.16 -0.33 0.92
C TYR A 177 -16.03 0.18 2.07
N GLU A 178 -16.40 1.47 2.06
CA GLU A 178 -17.26 2.05 3.09
C GLU A 178 -18.65 1.43 3.09
N SER A 179 -19.26 1.21 1.92
CA SER A 179 -20.58 0.59 1.82
C SER A 179 -20.61 -0.84 2.34
N GLU A 180 -19.56 -1.63 2.09
CA GLU A 180 -19.44 -2.99 2.60
C GLU A 180 -19.12 -3.02 4.10
N LEU A 181 -18.38 -2.04 4.62
CA LEU A 181 -18.09 -1.88 6.05
C LEU A 181 -19.35 -1.51 6.85
N ASP A 182 -20.27 -0.77 6.25
CA ASP A 182 -21.51 -0.33 6.88
C ASP A 182 -22.63 -1.40 6.86
N ALA A 183 -22.47 -2.50 6.11
CA ALA A 183 -23.45 -3.55 5.94
C ALA A 183 -23.40 -4.63 7.03
#